data_a5a0306d411ab6f935c46633776a7f8f
#
_entry.id   a5a0306d411ab6f935c46633776a7f8f
#
_cell.length_a   1.000
_cell.length_b   1.000
_cell.length_c   1.000
_cell.angle_alpha   90.00
_cell.angle_beta   90.00
_cell.angle_gamma   90.00
#
_symmetry.space_group_name_H-M   'P 1'
#
loop_
_entity.id
_entity.type
_entity.pdbx_description
1 polymer ?
#
loop_
_entity_poly.entity_id
_entity_poly.type
_entity_poly.pdbx_seq_one_letter_code
_entity_poly.pdbx_strand_id
1 'polypeptide(L)'
;YADTSNDYEAAALAYIINVDYKMGSNLAHFKRGWSGAKHKSQMQAARNKLLADANSHAGPYKLGVKLSAGDHATVGDKGLATWALTSASGASWGGSKVKISLHGPAKFDNGSTTLTSASKGRSGFVTTGTGRISASAQTTGTVPGTTVKVAAAKVKGQQRVVLTGDRSTVKGADPTGVKVKPRPPKPTPPAPKPPQITTDLTDNADGDHKIAGGQAATLTDKVAYTAASKGRRYSLSGELMDKATGKATGIKATGEFTAAGASGTTTVRFTVSAHDAGVWAGHKLVAYEQMSLNGRQVASHTDLADVRQSVEVGRLTPKLSTTAADKADGDQMVLAGRQAQVRDTVAYDGLVPQGRYTLTGQLMDSVTAKPVGAPVAVPMTAAATSGTTEVVLPVTAKEAVPGHRLVVFETLTDESGATVAVHADLRDSGQSVWVPS
;
A
#
# COMPACT_ATOMS: atom_id res chain seq x y z
N TYR A 1 3.42 -23.45 -4.26
CA TYR A 1 2.39 -24.41 -4.67
C TYR A 1 1.37 -23.63 -5.48
N ALA A 2 1.12 -24.04 -6.74
CA ALA A 2 0.03 -23.49 -7.51
C ALA A 2 -1.30 -23.96 -6.88
N ASP A 3 -2.23 -23.03 -6.70
CA ASP A 3 -3.58 -23.39 -6.30
C ASP A 3 -4.31 -23.99 -7.50
N THR A 4 -4.44 -25.32 -7.51
CA THR A 4 -5.10 -26.03 -8.60
C THR A 4 -6.64 -26.04 -8.48
N SER A 5 -7.21 -25.37 -7.50
CA SER A 5 -8.65 -25.13 -7.43
C SER A 5 -9.10 -24.13 -8.51
N ASN A 6 -8.18 -23.35 -9.05
CA ASN A 6 -8.42 -22.44 -10.17
C ASN A 6 -8.13 -23.16 -11.50
N ASP A 7 -9.15 -23.36 -12.32
CA ASP A 7 -9.05 -24.06 -13.60
C ASP A 7 -8.00 -23.46 -14.55
N TYR A 8 -7.84 -22.14 -14.53
CA TYR A 8 -6.85 -21.47 -15.39
C TYR A 8 -5.41 -21.70 -14.89
N GLU A 9 -5.19 -21.74 -13.58
CA GLU A 9 -3.89 -22.06 -13.00
C GLU A 9 -3.55 -23.54 -13.21
N ALA A 10 -4.52 -24.45 -13.07
CA ALA A 10 -4.34 -25.86 -13.35
C ALA A 10 -3.96 -26.10 -14.83
N ALA A 11 -4.68 -25.46 -15.77
CA ALA A 11 -4.38 -25.54 -17.19
C ALA A 11 -3.00 -24.94 -17.53
N ALA A 12 -2.65 -23.80 -16.93
CA ALA A 12 -1.36 -23.14 -17.09
C ALA A 12 -0.21 -24.02 -16.56
N LEU A 13 -0.38 -24.63 -15.39
CA LEU A 13 0.60 -25.55 -14.80
C LEU A 13 0.83 -26.77 -15.71
N ALA A 14 -0.26 -27.36 -16.21
CA ALA A 14 -0.18 -28.47 -17.16
C ALA A 14 0.60 -28.08 -18.44
N TYR A 15 0.37 -26.86 -18.96
CA TYR A 15 1.09 -26.36 -20.12
C TYR A 15 2.58 -26.15 -19.82
N ILE A 16 2.91 -25.54 -18.68
CA ILE A 16 4.30 -25.32 -18.26
C ILE A 16 5.05 -26.64 -18.19
N ILE A 17 4.47 -27.64 -17.52
CA ILE A 17 5.11 -28.95 -17.34
C ILE A 17 5.32 -29.64 -18.69
N ASN A 18 4.30 -29.69 -19.53
CA ASN A 18 4.34 -30.49 -20.75
C ASN A 18 5.02 -29.77 -21.92
N VAL A 19 4.87 -28.45 -22.04
CA VAL A 19 5.37 -27.67 -23.19
C VAL A 19 6.67 -26.96 -22.87
N ASP A 20 6.71 -26.18 -21.79
CA ASP A 20 7.87 -25.33 -21.50
C ASP A 20 9.06 -26.20 -21.03
N TYR A 21 8.80 -27.14 -20.15
CA TYR A 21 9.83 -28.07 -19.65
C TYR A 21 9.95 -29.38 -20.44
N LYS A 22 9.12 -29.58 -21.47
CA LYS A 22 9.15 -30.77 -22.35
C LYS A 22 9.07 -32.10 -21.61
N MET A 23 8.37 -32.12 -20.48
CA MET A 23 8.27 -33.32 -19.62
C MET A 23 7.13 -34.26 -20.05
N GLY A 24 6.26 -33.82 -20.93
CA GLY A 24 5.13 -34.59 -21.45
C GLY A 24 5.44 -35.28 -22.80
N SER A 25 4.76 -36.38 -23.05
CA SER A 25 4.91 -37.16 -24.30
C SER A 25 4.10 -36.59 -25.47
N ASN A 26 3.12 -35.72 -25.24
CA ASN A 26 2.20 -35.23 -26.27
C ASN A 26 2.20 -33.70 -26.41
N LEU A 27 3.39 -33.16 -26.68
CA LEU A 27 3.62 -31.73 -26.81
C LEU A 27 2.71 -31.04 -27.84
N ALA A 28 2.49 -31.69 -28.97
CA ALA A 28 1.66 -31.12 -30.05
C ALA A 28 0.18 -31.00 -29.64
N HIS A 29 -0.33 -31.96 -28.87
CA HIS A 29 -1.69 -31.93 -28.36
C HIS A 29 -1.90 -30.77 -27.37
N PHE A 30 -1.00 -30.59 -26.41
CA PHE A 30 -1.06 -29.49 -25.46
C PHE A 30 -1.00 -28.12 -26.17
N LYS A 31 -0.11 -27.96 -27.16
CA LYS A 31 -0.03 -26.72 -27.96
C LYS A 31 -1.32 -26.43 -28.71
N ARG A 32 -1.93 -27.44 -29.37
CA ARG A 32 -3.21 -27.26 -30.07
C ARG A 32 -4.35 -26.93 -29.08
N GLY A 33 -4.48 -27.67 -28.00
CA GLY A 33 -5.48 -27.39 -26.96
C GLY A 33 -5.37 -25.99 -26.41
N TRP A 34 -4.16 -25.52 -26.14
CA TRP A 34 -3.91 -24.17 -25.67
C TRP A 34 -4.29 -23.10 -26.70
N SER A 35 -3.90 -23.29 -27.99
CA SER A 35 -4.18 -22.30 -29.03
C SER A 35 -5.67 -22.16 -29.34
N GLY A 36 -6.45 -23.23 -29.22
CA GLY A 36 -7.89 -23.27 -29.46
C GLY A 36 -8.75 -23.00 -28.21
N ALA A 37 -8.18 -22.75 -27.05
CA ALA A 37 -8.94 -22.59 -25.83
C ALA A 37 -9.79 -21.31 -25.80
N LYS A 38 -11.05 -21.42 -25.41
CA LYS A 38 -12.00 -20.30 -25.30
C LYS A 38 -11.50 -19.20 -24.35
N HIS A 39 -10.76 -19.56 -23.30
CA HIS A 39 -10.23 -18.67 -22.27
C HIS A 39 -8.70 -18.55 -22.31
N LYS A 40 -8.13 -18.52 -23.50
CA LYS A 40 -6.68 -18.50 -23.75
C LYS A 40 -5.98 -17.33 -23.02
N SER A 41 -6.59 -16.15 -22.99
CA SER A 41 -6.04 -14.97 -22.33
C SER A 41 -5.88 -15.16 -20.82
N GLN A 42 -6.89 -15.72 -20.16
CA GLN A 42 -6.85 -16.02 -18.73
C GLN A 42 -5.82 -17.11 -18.40
N MET A 43 -5.78 -18.14 -19.22
CA MET A 43 -4.78 -19.20 -19.10
C MET A 43 -3.36 -18.66 -19.33
N GLN A 44 -3.16 -17.77 -20.30
CA GLN A 44 -1.86 -17.12 -20.54
C GLN A 44 -1.46 -16.19 -19.38
N ALA A 45 -2.40 -15.44 -18.85
CA ALA A 45 -2.16 -14.61 -17.67
C ALA A 45 -1.76 -15.47 -16.44
N ALA A 46 -2.47 -16.57 -16.21
CA ALA A 46 -2.14 -17.54 -15.16
C ALA A 46 -0.74 -18.16 -15.37
N ARG A 47 -0.41 -18.56 -16.62
CA ARG A 47 0.93 -19.08 -16.95
C ARG A 47 2.03 -18.04 -16.67
N ASN A 48 1.84 -16.82 -17.11
CA ASN A 48 2.83 -15.77 -16.89
C ASN A 48 3.02 -15.48 -15.39
N LYS A 49 1.94 -15.45 -14.63
CA LYS A 49 1.96 -15.31 -13.16
C LYS A 49 2.72 -16.46 -12.50
N LEU A 50 2.41 -17.71 -12.86
CA LEU A 50 3.08 -18.89 -12.30
C LEU A 50 4.59 -18.92 -12.63
N LEU A 51 4.97 -18.57 -13.85
CA LEU A 51 6.38 -18.48 -14.25
C LEU A 51 7.10 -17.34 -13.54
N ALA A 52 6.47 -16.18 -13.40
CA ALA A 52 7.04 -15.05 -12.68
C ALA A 52 7.23 -15.38 -11.20
N ASP A 53 6.23 -16.02 -10.57
CA ASP A 53 6.31 -16.49 -9.19
C ASP A 53 7.39 -17.56 -9.01
N ALA A 54 7.43 -18.55 -9.90
CA ALA A 54 8.48 -19.58 -9.90
C ALA A 54 9.87 -18.96 -10.05
N ASN A 55 10.05 -18.00 -10.96
CA ASN A 55 11.33 -17.33 -11.16
C ASN A 55 11.74 -16.47 -9.95
N SER A 56 10.79 -15.80 -9.32
CA SER A 56 11.07 -15.02 -8.13
C SER A 56 11.42 -15.88 -6.92
N HIS A 57 10.84 -17.08 -6.81
CA HIS A 57 11.01 -17.96 -5.67
C HIS A 57 11.92 -19.19 -5.92
N ALA A 58 12.52 -19.29 -7.11
CA ALA A 58 13.43 -20.39 -7.42
C ALA A 58 14.72 -20.35 -6.58
N GLY A 59 15.21 -21.54 -6.20
CA GLY A 59 16.55 -21.70 -5.60
C GLY A 59 17.68 -21.44 -6.60
N PRO A 60 18.94 -21.43 -6.15
CA PRO A 60 19.36 -21.79 -4.81
C PRO A 60 18.99 -20.74 -3.75
N TYR A 61 18.59 -21.22 -2.58
CA TYR A 61 18.24 -20.34 -1.48
C TYR A 61 19.46 -19.92 -0.68
N LYS A 62 19.46 -18.66 -0.23
CA LYS A 62 20.48 -18.10 0.64
C LYS A 62 19.85 -17.64 1.95
N LEU A 63 20.46 -17.99 3.06
CA LEU A 63 20.09 -17.49 4.37
C LEU A 63 21.14 -16.50 4.83
N GLY A 64 20.81 -15.22 4.78
CA GLY A 64 21.62 -14.17 5.38
C GLY A 64 21.27 -14.02 6.86
N VAL A 65 22.29 -13.87 7.70
CA VAL A 65 22.15 -13.39 9.07
C VAL A 65 23.20 -12.33 9.31
N LYS A 66 22.82 -11.26 10.00
CA LYS A 66 23.73 -10.16 10.31
C LYS A 66 23.45 -9.66 11.72
N LEU A 67 24.50 -9.48 12.49
CA LEU A 67 24.47 -8.77 13.76
C LEU A 67 24.89 -7.33 13.55
N SER A 68 24.21 -6.44 14.22
CA SER A 68 24.61 -5.04 14.36
C SER A 68 24.51 -4.63 15.82
N ALA A 69 25.52 -3.99 16.30
CA ALA A 69 25.58 -3.31 17.57
C ALA A 69 26.49 -2.08 17.35
N GLY A 70 26.41 -1.09 18.23
CA GLY A 70 27.24 0.10 18.08
C GLY A 70 28.74 -0.25 17.89
N ASP A 71 29.47 0.61 17.20
CA ASP A 71 30.90 0.41 16.84
C ASP A 71 31.82 0.12 18.03
N HIS A 72 31.34 0.39 19.24
CA HIS A 72 32.05 0.19 20.49
C HIS A 72 31.20 -0.61 21.49
N ALA A 73 30.58 -1.70 21.04
CA ALA A 73 29.76 -2.52 21.91
C ALA A 73 30.52 -2.94 23.18
N THR A 74 29.90 -2.69 24.33
CA THR A 74 30.39 -3.08 25.68
C THR A 74 29.41 -4.05 26.32
N VAL A 75 29.83 -4.66 27.43
CA VAL A 75 28.95 -5.55 28.19
C VAL A 75 27.68 -4.85 28.65
N GLY A 76 26.51 -5.39 28.35
CA GLY A 76 25.19 -4.85 28.64
C GLY A 76 24.56 -4.05 27.51
N ASP A 77 25.27 -3.82 26.40
CA ASP A 77 24.72 -3.10 25.25
C ASP A 77 23.75 -3.96 24.45
N LYS A 78 22.77 -3.29 23.85
CA LYS A 78 21.80 -3.90 22.96
C LYS A 78 22.30 -3.89 21.50
N GLY A 79 22.01 -4.95 20.82
CA GLY A 79 22.24 -5.08 19.37
C GLY A 79 21.00 -5.59 18.66
N LEU A 80 21.10 -5.67 17.34
CA LEU A 80 20.05 -6.17 16.48
C LEU A 80 20.60 -7.32 15.63
N ALA A 81 19.93 -8.44 15.68
CA ALA A 81 20.10 -9.53 14.74
C ALA A 81 19.03 -9.44 13.64
N THR A 82 19.46 -9.47 12.40
CA THR A 82 18.56 -9.52 11.24
C THR A 82 18.85 -10.77 10.42
N TRP A 83 17.81 -11.33 9.83
CA TRP A 83 17.96 -12.49 8.96
C TRP A 83 16.95 -12.45 7.83
N ALA A 84 17.33 -13.08 6.71
CA ALA A 84 16.42 -13.27 5.59
C ALA A 84 16.80 -14.53 4.82
N LEU A 85 15.82 -15.36 4.57
CA LEU A 85 15.91 -16.47 3.63
C LEU A 85 15.40 -15.96 2.27
N THR A 86 16.27 -15.95 1.28
CA THR A 86 15.98 -15.42 -0.05
C THR A 86 16.19 -16.48 -1.13
N SER A 87 15.43 -16.38 -2.20
CA SER A 87 15.60 -17.12 -3.44
C SER A 87 16.80 -16.61 -4.25
N ALA A 88 17.08 -17.23 -5.37
CA ALA A 88 18.11 -16.79 -6.32
C ALA A 88 17.88 -15.36 -6.84
N SER A 89 16.62 -14.95 -7.00
CA SER A 89 16.24 -13.59 -7.41
C SER A 89 16.38 -12.54 -6.31
N GLY A 90 16.63 -12.95 -5.06
CA GLY A 90 16.63 -12.08 -3.88
C GLY A 90 15.26 -11.94 -3.21
N ALA A 91 14.20 -12.52 -3.77
CA ALA A 91 12.88 -12.49 -3.15
C ALA A 91 12.86 -13.27 -1.82
N SER A 92 12.11 -12.75 -0.85
CA SER A 92 11.94 -13.44 0.44
C SER A 92 11.15 -14.74 0.26
N TRP A 93 11.66 -15.84 0.83
CA TRP A 93 10.97 -17.13 0.80
C TRP A 93 10.40 -17.48 2.17
N GLY A 94 9.07 -17.60 2.26
CA GLY A 94 8.33 -17.77 3.53
C GLY A 94 8.08 -19.21 3.97
N GLY A 95 8.47 -20.20 3.16
CA GLY A 95 8.10 -21.61 3.34
C GLY A 95 8.83 -22.39 4.45
N SER A 96 9.66 -21.75 5.27
CA SER A 96 10.32 -22.38 6.41
C SER A 96 10.58 -21.39 7.53
N LYS A 97 10.47 -21.84 8.77
CA LYS A 97 10.99 -21.08 9.91
C LYS A 97 12.51 -21.19 9.93
N VAL A 98 13.15 -20.24 10.61
CA VAL A 98 14.61 -20.18 10.78
C VAL A 98 14.92 -20.20 12.26
N LYS A 99 15.86 -21.06 12.65
CA LYS A 99 16.48 -21.05 13.96
C LYS A 99 17.76 -20.23 13.87
N ILE A 100 17.84 -19.16 14.62
CA ILE A 100 19.00 -18.28 14.75
C ILE A 100 19.70 -18.61 16.06
N SER A 101 21.02 -18.73 16.03
CA SER A 101 21.83 -18.99 17.22
C SER A 101 22.90 -17.92 17.34
N LEU A 102 22.98 -17.32 18.50
CA LEU A 102 24.08 -16.44 18.89
C LEU A 102 25.20 -17.30 19.49
N HIS A 103 26.42 -16.97 19.12
CA HIS A 103 27.63 -17.60 19.64
C HIS A 103 28.47 -16.52 20.30
N GLY A 104 29.03 -16.85 21.46
CA GLY A 104 29.75 -15.91 22.30
C GLY A 104 28.85 -15.25 23.35
N PRO A 105 29.34 -14.20 23.99
CA PRO A 105 28.69 -13.63 25.18
C PRO A 105 27.52 -12.70 24.81
N ALA A 106 26.43 -13.27 24.31
CA ALA A 106 25.18 -12.54 24.00
C ALA A 106 23.93 -13.41 24.21
N LYS A 107 22.83 -12.76 24.47
CA LYS A 107 21.49 -13.37 24.53
C LYS A 107 20.49 -12.49 23.81
N PHE A 108 19.51 -13.10 23.16
CA PHE A 108 18.35 -12.39 22.64
C PHE A 108 17.52 -11.76 23.77
N ASP A 109 16.64 -10.82 23.45
CA ASP A 109 15.77 -10.15 24.42
C ASP A 109 14.90 -11.11 25.25
N ASN A 110 14.67 -12.33 24.76
CA ASN A 110 13.99 -13.41 25.50
C ASN A 110 14.91 -14.19 26.46
N GLY A 111 16.14 -13.74 26.64
CA GLY A 111 17.13 -14.39 27.52
C GLY A 111 17.81 -15.63 26.94
N SER A 112 17.44 -16.11 25.76
CA SER A 112 18.00 -17.29 25.12
C SER A 112 19.16 -16.94 24.18
N THR A 113 20.04 -17.90 23.93
CA THR A 113 21.05 -17.82 22.85
C THR A 113 20.48 -18.27 21.51
N THR A 114 19.26 -18.79 21.48
CA THR A 114 18.62 -19.26 20.26
C THR A 114 17.23 -18.67 20.10
N LEU A 115 16.83 -18.41 18.87
CA LEU A 115 15.52 -17.91 18.49
C LEU A 115 15.01 -18.65 17.26
N THR A 116 13.75 -19.11 17.29
CA THR A 116 13.09 -19.63 16.09
C THR A 116 12.02 -18.64 15.65
N SER A 117 12.07 -18.21 14.41
CA SER A 117 11.23 -17.16 13.87
C SER A 117 10.85 -17.43 12.42
N ALA A 118 10.10 -16.51 11.81
CA ALA A 118 9.81 -16.52 10.39
C ALA A 118 11.11 -16.46 9.56
N SER A 119 11.02 -16.79 8.30
CA SER A 119 12.13 -16.83 7.34
C SER A 119 12.85 -15.49 7.14
N LYS A 120 12.19 -14.38 7.45
CA LYS A 120 12.74 -13.01 7.47
C LYS A 120 12.32 -12.34 8.76
N GLY A 121 13.25 -11.65 9.40
CA GLY A 121 12.94 -10.96 10.64
C GLY A 121 14.13 -10.23 11.24
N ARG A 122 13.85 -9.71 12.42
CA ARG A 122 14.85 -9.05 13.26
C ARG A 122 14.51 -9.31 14.74
N SER A 123 15.53 -9.34 15.57
CA SER A 123 15.37 -9.43 17.02
C SER A 123 16.51 -8.70 17.70
N GLY A 124 16.19 -8.03 18.80
CA GLY A 124 17.18 -7.47 19.69
C GLY A 124 17.99 -8.57 20.38
N PHE A 125 19.22 -8.24 20.75
CA PHE A 125 20.04 -9.01 21.66
C PHE A 125 20.80 -8.09 22.60
N VAL A 126 21.25 -8.64 23.70
CA VAL A 126 22.07 -7.96 24.71
C VAL A 126 23.41 -8.68 24.82
N THR A 127 24.48 -7.91 24.92
CA THR A 127 25.85 -8.42 25.17
C THR A 127 26.01 -8.78 26.64
N THR A 128 26.50 -9.96 26.95
CA THR A 128 26.58 -10.47 28.35
C THR A 128 28.01 -10.59 28.86
N GLY A 129 29.00 -10.37 28.02
CA GLY A 129 30.42 -10.46 28.37
C GLY A 129 31.30 -9.91 27.24
N THR A 130 32.61 -9.92 27.46
CA THR A 130 33.58 -9.47 26.49
C THR A 130 33.92 -10.58 25.49
N GLY A 131 34.31 -10.20 24.29
CA GLY A 131 34.72 -11.14 23.25
C GLY A 131 33.99 -10.92 21.93
N ARG A 132 34.14 -11.88 21.02
CA ARG A 132 33.44 -11.85 19.75
C ARG A 132 32.09 -12.55 19.86
N ILE A 133 31.06 -11.87 19.36
CA ILE A 133 29.72 -12.44 19.17
C ILE A 133 29.58 -12.71 17.67
N SER A 134 29.12 -13.88 17.31
CA SER A 134 28.71 -14.21 15.94
C SER A 134 27.33 -14.83 15.93
N ALA A 135 26.73 -14.90 14.78
CA ALA A 135 25.44 -15.57 14.63
C ALA A 135 25.50 -16.62 13.53
N SER A 136 24.79 -17.69 13.74
CA SER A 136 24.46 -18.66 12.70
C SER A 136 22.95 -18.79 12.58
N ALA A 137 22.49 -19.17 11.42
CA ALA A 137 21.10 -19.42 11.17
C ALA A 137 20.93 -20.70 10.36
N GLN A 138 19.83 -21.41 10.59
CA GLN A 138 19.49 -22.61 9.83
C GLN A 138 17.97 -22.70 9.70
N THR A 139 17.49 -23.14 8.54
CA THR A 139 16.08 -23.45 8.37
C THR A 139 15.68 -24.63 9.26
N THR A 140 14.52 -24.56 9.93
CA THR A 140 14.02 -25.67 10.77
C THR A 140 13.40 -26.79 9.95
N GLY A 141 13.04 -26.48 8.72
CA GLY A 141 12.58 -27.42 7.70
C GLY A 141 13.47 -27.36 6.46
N THR A 142 13.22 -28.25 5.54
CA THR A 142 13.92 -28.29 4.26
C THR A 142 13.29 -27.33 3.27
N VAL A 143 14.11 -26.70 2.45
CA VAL A 143 13.67 -25.92 1.28
C VAL A 143 13.69 -26.80 0.03
N PRO A 144 12.92 -26.45 -1.02
CA PRO A 144 12.97 -27.15 -2.30
C PRO A 144 14.38 -27.15 -2.89
N GLY A 145 14.81 -28.26 -3.47
CA GLY A 145 16.03 -28.31 -4.25
C GLY A 145 15.88 -27.59 -5.60
N THR A 146 17.00 -27.42 -6.29
CA THR A 146 17.04 -26.82 -7.63
C THR A 146 16.72 -27.80 -8.75
N THR A 147 16.55 -29.08 -8.42
CA THR A 147 16.27 -30.15 -9.36
C THR A 147 14.89 -30.76 -9.10
N VAL A 148 14.32 -31.33 -10.13
CA VAL A 148 13.12 -32.18 -10.04
C VAL A 148 13.49 -33.60 -10.41
N LYS A 149 12.84 -34.57 -9.79
CA LYS A 149 12.99 -36.01 -10.13
C LYS A 149 11.78 -36.39 -11.00
N VAL A 150 12.06 -37.03 -12.11
CA VAL A 150 11.00 -37.59 -12.97
C VAL A 150 11.03 -39.12 -12.76
N ALA A 151 10.00 -39.64 -12.11
CA ALA A 151 9.83 -41.08 -12.02
C ALA A 151 9.36 -41.63 -13.37
N ALA A 152 10.15 -42.51 -13.95
CA ALA A 152 9.77 -43.22 -15.17
C ALA A 152 8.58 -44.16 -14.86
N ALA A 153 7.61 -44.22 -15.76
CA ALA A 153 6.54 -45.20 -15.66
C ALA A 153 7.13 -46.61 -15.77
N LYS A 154 6.69 -47.51 -14.90
CA LYS A 154 7.11 -48.93 -14.97
C LYS A 154 6.51 -49.65 -16.18
N VAL A 155 5.45 -49.12 -16.76
CA VAL A 155 4.73 -49.68 -17.90
C VAL A 155 4.75 -48.67 -19.04
N LYS A 156 5.04 -49.13 -20.25
CA LYS A 156 5.01 -48.31 -21.47
C LYS A 156 3.61 -47.69 -21.69
N GLY A 157 3.56 -46.38 -21.85
CA GLY A 157 2.28 -45.63 -22.06
C GLY A 157 1.67 -45.05 -20.79
N GLN A 158 2.20 -45.32 -19.60
CA GLN A 158 1.77 -44.65 -18.38
C GLN A 158 2.42 -43.29 -18.21
N GLN A 159 1.70 -42.37 -17.52
CA GLN A 159 2.16 -41.03 -17.26
C GLN A 159 3.38 -41.02 -16.34
N ARG A 160 4.38 -40.22 -16.69
CA ARG A 160 5.51 -39.93 -15.81
C ARG A 160 5.05 -39.06 -14.65
N VAL A 161 5.54 -39.33 -13.46
CA VAL A 161 5.27 -38.53 -12.27
C VAL A 161 6.47 -37.62 -12.01
N VAL A 162 6.19 -36.33 -11.90
CA VAL A 162 7.18 -35.34 -11.48
C VAL A 162 7.16 -35.25 -9.97
N LEU A 163 8.29 -35.58 -9.36
CA LEU A 163 8.48 -35.47 -7.92
C LEU A 163 9.35 -34.26 -7.60
N THR A 164 9.12 -33.66 -6.44
CA THR A 164 10.04 -32.64 -5.93
C THR A 164 11.45 -33.24 -5.82
N GLY A 165 12.43 -32.46 -6.23
CA GLY A 165 13.84 -32.83 -6.07
C GLY A 165 14.26 -32.92 -4.61
N ASP A 166 15.54 -33.18 -4.41
CA ASP A 166 16.08 -33.26 -3.07
C ASP A 166 15.85 -31.96 -2.30
N ARG A 167 15.44 -32.14 -1.08
CA ARG A 167 15.21 -31.00 -0.16
C ARG A 167 16.38 -30.93 0.82
N SER A 168 16.84 -29.73 1.11
CA SER A 168 17.94 -29.49 2.03
C SER A 168 17.63 -28.38 3.03
N THR A 169 18.33 -28.37 4.13
CA THR A 169 18.35 -27.23 5.04
C THR A 169 19.33 -26.18 4.53
N VAL A 170 18.97 -24.91 4.67
CA VAL A 170 19.86 -23.79 4.34
C VAL A 170 20.48 -23.26 5.62
N LYS A 171 21.79 -23.07 5.58
CA LYS A 171 22.57 -22.49 6.68
C LYS A 171 23.12 -21.14 6.27
N GLY A 172 23.24 -20.23 7.23
CA GLY A 172 23.87 -18.93 7.09
C GLY A 172 24.67 -18.57 8.33
N ALA A 173 25.63 -17.71 8.18
CA ALA A 173 26.41 -17.19 9.28
C ALA A 173 26.72 -15.70 9.05
N ASP A 174 26.87 -14.97 10.14
CA ASP A 174 27.42 -13.61 10.07
C ASP A 174 28.95 -13.70 9.97
N PRO A 175 29.55 -13.28 8.84
CA PRO A 175 30.98 -13.38 8.64
C PRO A 175 31.77 -12.37 9.48
N THR A 176 31.13 -11.26 9.89
CA THR A 176 31.81 -10.17 10.60
C THR A 176 31.63 -10.27 12.12
N GLY A 177 30.42 -10.58 12.58
CA GLY A 177 30.08 -10.60 14.00
C GLY A 177 30.22 -9.23 14.68
N VAL A 178 30.14 -9.25 16.01
CA VAL A 178 30.28 -8.07 16.87
C VAL A 178 31.39 -8.33 17.87
N LYS A 179 32.34 -7.39 18.01
CA LYS A 179 33.39 -7.46 19.03
C LYS A 179 32.98 -6.63 20.23
N VAL A 180 32.82 -7.24 21.39
CA VAL A 180 32.43 -6.59 22.65
C VAL A 180 33.66 -6.31 23.47
N LYS A 181 33.84 -5.06 23.87
CA LYS A 181 34.93 -4.61 24.75
C LYS A 181 34.51 -4.65 26.21
N PRO A 182 35.47 -4.69 27.16
CA PRO A 182 35.17 -4.46 28.56
C PRO A 182 34.47 -3.10 28.72
N ARG A 183 33.46 -3.07 29.57
CA ARG A 183 32.87 -1.79 29.96
C ARG A 183 33.92 -1.00 30.73
N PRO A 184 34.22 0.25 30.37
CA PRO A 184 35.11 1.07 31.15
C PRO A 184 34.65 1.13 32.63
N PRO A 185 35.56 1.17 33.61
CA PRO A 185 35.19 1.38 35.00
C PRO A 185 34.34 2.66 35.11
N LYS A 186 33.26 2.56 35.91
CA LYS A 186 32.22 3.59 36.04
C LYS A 186 32.86 4.96 36.24
N PRO A 187 32.71 5.88 35.26
CA PRO A 187 33.06 7.26 35.55
C PRO A 187 31.98 7.91 36.38
N THR A 188 32.38 8.90 37.10
CA THR A 188 31.68 10.04 37.69
C THR A 188 30.18 10.20 37.31
N PRO A 189 29.34 10.82 38.16
CA PRO A 189 27.88 10.79 38.11
C PRO A 189 27.30 10.85 36.72
N PRO A 190 26.28 10.06 36.42
CA PRO A 190 25.82 9.83 35.06
C PRO A 190 25.51 11.16 34.39
N ALA A 191 26.04 11.34 33.21
CA ALA A 191 25.61 12.43 32.36
C ALA A 191 24.06 12.43 32.32
N PRO A 192 23.41 13.59 32.39
CA PRO A 192 21.97 13.68 32.36
C PRO A 192 21.45 12.80 31.22
N LYS A 193 20.49 11.93 31.53
CA LYS A 193 19.84 11.15 30.47
C LYS A 193 19.39 12.11 29.39
N PRO A 194 19.61 11.80 28.11
CA PRO A 194 19.12 12.68 27.07
C PRO A 194 17.59 12.79 27.17
N PRO A 195 17.04 13.95 26.86
CA PRO A 195 15.60 14.13 26.80
C PRO A 195 14.96 13.07 25.89
N GLN A 196 13.77 12.64 26.27
CA GLN A 196 12.94 11.73 25.48
C GLN A 196 11.55 12.32 25.36
N ILE A 197 10.88 12.02 24.28
CA ILE A 197 9.48 12.38 24.05
C ILE A 197 8.68 11.14 23.64
N THR A 198 7.42 11.13 24.07
CA THR A 198 6.38 10.22 23.58
C THR A 198 5.15 11.05 23.27
N THR A 199 4.36 10.63 22.32
CA THR A 199 3.26 11.45 21.82
C THR A 199 1.96 10.66 21.69
N ASP A 200 0.85 11.41 21.62
CA ASP A 200 -0.51 10.88 21.50
C ASP A 200 -1.33 11.84 20.64
N LEU A 201 -1.57 11.43 19.37
CA LEU A 201 -2.21 12.25 18.35
C LEU A 201 -3.70 11.97 18.31
N THR A 202 -4.54 12.99 18.52
CA THR A 202 -6.00 12.85 18.49
C THR A 202 -6.66 13.93 17.65
N ASP A 203 -7.86 13.66 17.11
CA ASP A 203 -8.72 14.68 16.55
C ASP A 203 -9.21 15.63 17.67
N ASN A 204 -9.12 16.92 17.43
CA ASN A 204 -9.55 17.92 18.39
C ASN A 204 -11.09 18.04 18.52
N ALA A 205 -11.84 17.48 17.56
CA ALA A 205 -13.29 17.55 17.55
C ALA A 205 -13.92 16.62 18.61
N ASP A 206 -13.41 15.41 18.76
CA ASP A 206 -13.99 14.38 19.65
C ASP A 206 -12.96 13.57 20.45
N GLY A 207 -11.68 13.77 20.18
CA GLY A 207 -10.59 13.12 20.91
C GLY A 207 -10.27 11.70 20.42
N ASP A 208 -10.83 11.26 19.32
CA ASP A 208 -10.52 9.96 18.75
C ASP A 208 -9.32 10.02 17.77
N HIS A 209 -9.03 8.91 17.09
CA HIS A 209 -7.93 8.78 16.12
C HIS A 209 -8.45 8.70 14.68
N LYS A 210 -9.51 9.44 14.37
CA LYS A 210 -10.11 9.46 13.03
C LYS A 210 -10.48 10.87 12.61
N ILE A 211 -10.28 11.17 11.34
CA ILE A 211 -10.79 12.37 10.69
C ILE A 211 -11.58 11.99 9.44
N ALA A 212 -12.56 12.81 9.09
CA ALA A 212 -13.33 12.58 7.89
C ALA A 212 -12.52 12.93 6.64
N GLY A 213 -12.57 12.05 5.62
CA GLY A 213 -11.96 12.33 4.32
C GLY A 213 -12.55 13.58 3.68
N GLY A 214 -11.71 14.46 3.16
CA GLY A 214 -12.14 15.69 2.49
C GLY A 214 -12.75 16.76 3.38
N GLN A 215 -12.65 16.64 4.70
CA GLN A 215 -13.06 17.65 5.67
C GLN A 215 -11.83 18.20 6.40
N ALA A 216 -11.80 19.51 6.61
CA ALA A 216 -10.73 20.11 7.40
C ALA A 216 -10.79 19.65 8.85
N ALA A 217 -9.63 19.34 9.41
CA ALA A 217 -9.50 18.91 10.80
C ALA A 217 -8.32 19.56 11.50
N THR A 218 -8.39 19.64 12.82
CA THR A 218 -7.26 20.02 13.65
C THR A 218 -6.90 18.83 14.54
N LEU A 219 -5.69 18.34 14.38
CA LEU A 219 -5.17 17.27 15.22
C LEU A 219 -4.33 17.86 16.35
N THR A 220 -4.51 17.37 17.56
CA THR A 220 -3.69 17.71 18.71
C THR A 220 -2.78 16.57 19.08
N ASP A 221 -1.48 16.77 18.95
CA ASP A 221 -0.48 15.84 19.45
C ASP A 221 -0.03 16.24 20.84
N LYS A 222 -0.35 15.40 21.83
CA LYS A 222 0.07 15.57 23.21
C LYS A 222 1.45 14.96 23.40
N VAL A 223 2.46 15.82 23.52
CA VAL A 223 3.85 15.42 23.68
C VAL A 223 4.20 15.35 25.16
N ALA A 224 4.50 14.16 25.65
CA ALA A 224 5.07 13.97 26.98
C ALA A 224 6.59 13.92 26.89
N TYR A 225 7.29 14.71 27.70
CA TYR A 225 8.74 14.77 27.71
C TYR A 225 9.32 14.31 29.06
N THR A 226 10.53 13.74 29.00
CA THR A 226 11.31 13.36 30.18
C THR A 226 12.75 13.84 30.02
N ALA A 227 13.46 13.95 31.16
CA ALA A 227 14.83 14.39 31.26
C ALA A 227 15.12 15.78 30.62
N ALA A 228 14.10 16.63 30.53
CA ALA A 228 14.28 18.01 30.10
C ALA A 228 14.90 18.87 31.24
N SER A 229 15.60 19.91 30.85
CA SER A 229 16.19 20.86 31.83
C SER A 229 15.16 21.91 32.21
N LYS A 230 14.80 21.97 33.50
CA LYS A 230 13.85 22.96 34.03
C LYS A 230 14.22 24.40 33.64
N GLY A 231 13.23 25.16 33.20
CA GLY A 231 13.39 26.57 32.80
C GLY A 231 14.00 26.80 31.41
N ARG A 232 14.36 25.73 30.70
CA ARG A 232 14.83 25.84 29.32
C ARG A 232 13.66 25.86 28.33
N ARG A 233 13.79 26.69 27.28
CA ARG A 233 12.84 26.77 26.16
C ARG A 233 13.23 25.75 25.10
N TYR A 234 12.30 24.92 24.72
CA TYR A 234 12.41 23.92 23.67
C TYR A 234 11.49 24.26 22.51
N SER A 235 11.90 23.92 21.31
CA SER A 235 11.06 23.91 20.13
C SER A 235 10.66 22.48 19.75
N LEU A 236 9.46 22.33 19.25
CA LEU A 236 8.92 21.10 18.67
C LEU A 236 8.66 21.32 17.19
N SER A 237 8.94 20.32 16.40
CA SER A 237 8.54 20.26 15.00
C SER A 237 7.96 18.90 14.71
N GLY A 238 6.75 18.91 14.17
CA GLY A 238 6.03 17.70 13.79
C GLY A 238 5.77 17.65 12.29
N GLU A 239 5.73 16.45 11.74
CA GLU A 239 5.33 16.18 10.37
C GLU A 239 4.49 14.90 10.32
N LEU A 240 3.37 14.95 9.60
CA LEU A 240 2.57 13.75 9.38
C LEU A 240 3.18 12.90 8.26
N MET A 241 3.31 11.62 8.53
CA MET A 241 3.83 10.61 7.60
C MET A 241 2.72 9.67 7.16
N ASP A 242 2.67 9.30 5.90
CA ASP A 242 1.79 8.20 5.45
C ASP A 242 2.33 6.87 5.96
N LYS A 243 1.53 6.18 6.76
CA LYS A 243 1.91 4.89 7.37
C LYS A 243 2.22 3.80 6.35
N ALA A 244 1.54 3.81 5.21
CA ALA A 244 1.68 2.77 4.20
C ALA A 244 3.01 2.87 3.45
N THR A 245 3.46 4.08 3.15
CA THR A 245 4.65 4.32 2.34
C THR A 245 5.86 4.81 3.14
N GLY A 246 5.63 5.31 4.35
CA GLY A 246 6.65 5.98 5.16
C GLY A 246 7.07 7.34 4.62
N LYS A 247 6.33 7.91 3.65
CA LYS A 247 6.64 9.21 3.06
C LYS A 247 5.98 10.34 3.83
N ALA A 248 6.63 11.49 3.83
CA ALA A 248 6.08 12.72 4.39
C ALA A 248 4.86 13.19 3.59
N THR A 249 3.83 13.64 4.30
CA THR A 249 2.62 14.21 3.67
C THR A 249 2.77 15.68 3.33
N GLY A 250 3.79 16.37 3.90
CA GLY A 250 3.93 17.82 3.83
C GLY A 250 3.10 18.59 4.88
N ILE A 251 2.24 17.89 5.65
CA ILE A 251 1.46 18.50 6.74
C ILE A 251 2.37 18.62 7.96
N LYS A 252 2.72 19.86 8.32
CA LYS A 252 3.70 20.18 9.36
C LYS A 252 3.07 21.00 10.47
N ALA A 253 3.67 20.86 11.65
CA ALA A 253 3.32 21.68 12.81
C ALA A 253 4.57 22.05 13.60
N THR A 254 4.50 23.16 14.32
CA THR A 254 5.57 23.61 15.23
C THR A 254 4.99 24.07 16.53
N GLY A 255 5.76 23.95 17.58
CA GLY A 255 5.42 24.44 18.91
C GLY A 255 6.64 24.83 19.70
N GLU A 256 6.43 25.57 20.77
CA GLU A 256 7.48 25.90 21.71
C GLU A 256 6.94 25.79 23.14
N PHE A 257 7.79 25.38 24.05
CA PHE A 257 7.43 25.34 25.47
C PHE A 257 8.65 25.61 26.36
N THR A 258 8.40 26.04 27.55
CA THR A 258 9.42 26.11 28.61
C THR A 258 9.19 24.96 29.57
N ALA A 259 10.20 24.13 29.76
CA ALA A 259 10.10 22.97 30.67
C ALA A 259 9.89 23.37 32.11
N ALA A 260 8.74 23.05 32.69
CA ALA A 260 8.44 23.33 34.10
C ALA A 260 9.23 22.42 35.05
N GLY A 261 9.68 21.28 34.57
CA GLY A 261 10.46 20.27 35.31
C GLY A 261 11.19 19.32 34.37
N ALA A 262 11.80 18.30 34.94
CA ALA A 262 12.48 17.25 34.17
C ALA A 262 11.51 16.43 33.33
N SER A 263 10.23 16.39 33.69
CA SER A 263 9.15 15.74 32.94
C SER A 263 7.92 16.64 32.91
N GLY A 264 7.09 16.46 31.92
CA GLY A 264 5.85 17.20 31.73
C GLY A 264 5.20 16.89 30.40
N THR A 265 4.18 17.66 30.07
CA THR A 265 3.46 17.52 28.78
C THR A 265 3.32 18.89 28.13
N THR A 266 3.25 18.87 26.82
CA THR A 266 2.96 20.03 25.95
C THR A 266 2.14 19.54 24.76
N THR A 267 1.75 20.42 23.86
CA THR A 267 0.97 20.05 22.68
C THR A 267 1.52 20.67 21.41
N VAL A 268 1.41 19.95 20.31
CA VAL A 268 1.60 20.44 18.95
C VAL A 268 0.28 20.27 18.20
N ARG A 269 -0.10 21.23 17.34
CA ARG A 269 -1.34 21.16 16.59
C ARG A 269 -1.06 21.16 15.08
N PHE A 270 -1.57 20.12 14.42
CA PHE A 270 -1.57 20.03 12.98
C PHE A 270 -2.89 20.54 12.44
N THR A 271 -2.83 21.39 11.43
CA THR A 271 -3.99 21.77 10.64
C THR A 271 -4.00 20.95 9.38
N VAL A 272 -5.00 20.10 9.23
CA VAL A 272 -5.24 19.30 8.02
C VAL A 272 -6.31 20.05 7.21
N SER A 273 -5.96 20.52 6.03
CA SER A 273 -6.93 21.16 5.15
C SER A 273 -7.94 20.13 4.60
N ALA A 274 -9.09 20.59 4.12
CA ALA A 274 -10.04 19.71 3.44
C ALA A 274 -9.42 19.01 2.22
N HIS A 275 -8.56 19.74 1.50
CA HIS A 275 -7.80 19.18 0.38
C HIS A 275 -6.88 18.03 0.85
N ASP A 276 -6.04 18.28 1.86
CA ASP A 276 -5.12 17.27 2.38
C ASP A 276 -5.87 16.03 2.90
N ALA A 277 -6.97 16.24 3.66
CA ALA A 277 -7.81 15.14 4.11
C ALA A 277 -8.45 14.36 2.94
N GLY A 278 -8.66 15.02 1.81
CA GLY A 278 -9.12 14.39 0.57
C GLY A 278 -8.00 13.60 -0.12
N VAL A 279 -6.82 14.18 -0.25
CA VAL A 279 -5.65 13.53 -0.86
C VAL A 279 -5.25 12.27 -0.09
N TRP A 280 -5.30 12.33 1.25
CA TRP A 280 -4.95 11.23 2.13
C TRP A 280 -6.14 10.36 2.54
N ALA A 281 -7.29 10.49 1.87
CA ALA A 281 -8.47 9.68 2.18
C ALA A 281 -8.20 8.18 2.08
N GLY A 282 -8.58 7.45 3.12
CA GLY A 282 -8.35 6.00 3.24
C GLY A 282 -6.95 5.61 3.75
N HIS A 283 -6.08 6.57 4.01
CA HIS A 283 -4.75 6.34 4.60
C HIS A 283 -4.76 6.46 6.12
N LYS A 284 -3.71 5.97 6.74
CA LYS A 284 -3.35 6.27 8.13
C LYS A 284 -2.14 7.17 8.15
N LEU A 285 -2.25 8.28 8.87
CA LEU A 285 -1.18 9.24 9.05
C LEU A 285 -0.57 9.08 10.44
N VAL A 286 0.74 9.21 10.54
CA VAL A 286 1.51 9.05 11.79
C VAL A 286 2.29 10.33 12.04
N ALA A 287 2.15 10.92 13.22
CA ALA A 287 2.93 12.09 13.58
C ALA A 287 4.37 11.69 13.96
N TYR A 288 5.34 12.29 13.28
CA TYR A 288 6.74 12.26 13.68
C TYR A 288 7.08 13.57 14.39
N GLU A 289 7.63 13.47 15.59
CA GLU A 289 7.95 14.62 16.42
C GLU A 289 9.45 14.71 16.72
N GLN A 290 9.98 15.92 16.64
CA GLN A 290 11.35 16.25 17.03
C GLN A 290 11.34 17.39 18.04
N MET A 291 12.12 17.22 19.11
CA MET A 291 12.33 18.24 20.13
C MET A 291 13.75 18.79 20.05
N SER A 292 13.89 20.11 19.99
CA SER A 292 15.17 20.78 19.87
C SER A 292 15.40 21.78 21.03
N LEU A 293 16.65 21.93 21.39
CA LEU A 293 17.13 22.95 22.34
C LEU A 293 18.22 23.79 21.64
N ASN A 294 18.01 25.10 21.55
CA ASN A 294 18.94 26.02 20.87
C ASN A 294 19.24 25.60 19.42
N GLY A 295 18.23 25.14 18.68
CA GLY A 295 18.35 24.69 17.29
C GLY A 295 18.95 23.30 17.12
N ARG A 296 19.39 22.62 18.18
CA ARG A 296 19.91 21.24 18.12
C ARG A 296 18.84 20.25 18.55
N GLN A 297 18.60 19.23 17.76
CA GLN A 297 17.69 18.13 18.11
C GLN A 297 18.21 17.39 19.35
N VAL A 298 17.33 17.23 20.35
CA VAL A 298 17.64 16.58 21.62
C VAL A 298 16.77 15.34 21.90
N ALA A 299 15.64 15.23 21.21
CA ALA A 299 14.78 14.04 21.25
C ALA A 299 13.96 13.93 19.97
N SER A 300 13.51 12.74 19.66
CA SER A 300 12.53 12.50 18.60
C SER A 300 11.67 11.28 18.93
N HIS A 301 10.47 11.28 18.37
CA HIS A 301 9.59 10.14 18.34
C HIS A 301 9.13 9.94 16.91
N THR A 302 9.65 8.90 16.25
CA THR A 302 9.50 8.66 14.80
C THR A 302 9.22 7.19 14.53
N ASP A 303 8.35 6.59 15.33
CA ASP A 303 7.94 5.20 15.17
C ASP A 303 6.70 5.11 14.27
N LEU A 304 6.89 4.68 13.04
CA LEU A 304 5.79 4.50 12.07
C LEU A 304 4.77 3.44 12.52
N ALA A 305 5.14 2.55 13.45
CA ALA A 305 4.25 1.51 13.94
C ALA A 305 3.38 1.96 15.12
N ASP A 306 3.72 3.07 15.79
CA ASP A 306 3.00 3.54 16.96
C ASP A 306 1.56 3.93 16.63
N VAL A 307 0.61 3.19 17.20
CA VAL A 307 -0.83 3.40 16.99
C VAL A 307 -1.35 4.67 17.66
N ARG A 308 -0.70 5.12 18.75
CA ARG A 308 -1.09 6.33 19.48
C ARG A 308 -0.72 7.61 18.73
N GLN A 309 0.29 7.53 17.85
CA GLN A 309 0.66 8.61 16.95
C GLN A 309 -0.10 8.58 15.63
N SER A 310 -1.02 7.64 15.45
CA SER A 310 -1.68 7.40 14.17
C SER A 310 -3.11 7.91 14.18
N VAL A 311 -3.52 8.54 13.09
CA VAL A 311 -4.91 8.91 12.80
C VAL A 311 -5.32 8.30 11.46
N GLU A 312 -6.55 7.80 11.40
CA GLU A 312 -7.15 7.28 10.18
C GLU A 312 -7.94 8.38 9.46
N VAL A 313 -7.67 8.55 8.18
CA VAL A 313 -8.44 9.45 7.33
C VAL A 313 -9.55 8.66 6.65
N GLY A 314 -10.79 9.08 6.82
CA GLY A 314 -11.97 8.45 6.22
C GLY A 314 -11.84 8.36 4.70
N ARG A 315 -12.39 7.31 4.11
CA ARG A 315 -12.36 7.10 2.66
C ARG A 315 -13.30 8.05 1.94
N LEU A 316 -12.93 8.48 0.76
CA LEU A 316 -13.83 9.07 -0.22
C LEU A 316 -14.26 7.99 -1.23
N THR A 317 -15.53 8.04 -1.63
CA THR A 317 -16.06 7.15 -2.66
C THR A 317 -16.75 8.00 -3.70
N PRO A 318 -16.07 8.34 -4.80
CA PRO A 318 -16.63 9.18 -5.84
C PRO A 318 -17.92 8.60 -6.44
N LYS A 319 -18.93 9.44 -6.55
CA LYS A 319 -20.22 9.12 -7.16
C LYS A 319 -20.72 10.31 -7.98
N LEU A 320 -21.46 10.00 -9.03
CA LEU A 320 -22.19 10.97 -9.84
C LEU A 320 -23.67 10.64 -9.79
N SER A 321 -24.50 11.70 -9.83
CA SER A 321 -25.91 11.62 -10.17
C SER A 321 -26.26 12.84 -11.04
N THR A 322 -27.15 12.66 -12.00
CA THR A 322 -27.32 13.68 -13.03
C THR A 322 -28.79 13.93 -13.35
N THR A 323 -29.05 15.08 -13.93
CA THR A 323 -30.38 15.44 -14.45
C THR A 323 -30.21 16.20 -15.76
N ALA A 324 -30.67 15.56 -16.84
CA ALA A 324 -30.64 16.13 -18.18
C ALA A 324 -31.93 16.87 -18.49
N ALA A 325 -31.80 18.04 -19.17
CA ALA A 325 -32.94 18.84 -19.62
C ALA A 325 -32.60 19.56 -20.94
N ASP A 326 -33.61 19.96 -21.69
CA ASP A 326 -33.38 20.94 -22.75
C ASP A 326 -32.92 22.26 -22.13
N LYS A 327 -31.83 22.78 -22.60
CA LYS A 327 -31.26 24.03 -22.10
C LYS A 327 -32.16 25.26 -22.38
N ALA A 328 -33.04 25.17 -23.38
CA ALA A 328 -33.85 26.28 -23.83
C ALA A 328 -34.96 26.64 -22.83
N ASP A 329 -35.63 25.65 -22.25
CA ASP A 329 -36.78 25.83 -21.37
C ASP A 329 -36.71 25.01 -20.06
N GLY A 330 -35.75 24.10 -19.95
CA GLY A 330 -35.51 23.32 -18.75
C GLY A 330 -36.37 22.06 -18.61
N ASP A 331 -37.16 21.73 -19.58
CA ASP A 331 -37.91 20.48 -19.61
C ASP A 331 -37.06 19.29 -20.16
N GLN A 332 -37.64 18.13 -20.18
CA GLN A 332 -36.96 16.93 -20.71
C GLN A 332 -37.39 16.59 -22.14
N MET A 333 -37.74 17.62 -22.96
CA MET A 333 -38.15 17.44 -24.34
C MET A 333 -37.28 18.23 -25.30
N VAL A 334 -36.80 17.60 -26.36
CA VAL A 334 -36.09 18.24 -27.46
C VAL A 334 -36.93 18.10 -28.72
N LEU A 335 -37.15 19.24 -29.44
CA LEU A 335 -37.96 19.22 -30.62
C LEU A 335 -37.33 18.42 -31.77
N ALA A 336 -38.10 17.48 -32.31
CA ALA A 336 -37.69 16.67 -33.46
C ALA A 336 -37.24 17.50 -34.65
N GLY A 337 -36.14 17.07 -35.26
CA GLY A 337 -35.59 17.71 -36.47
C GLY A 337 -35.05 19.12 -36.30
N ARG A 338 -34.86 19.60 -35.05
CA ARG A 338 -34.28 20.90 -34.71
C ARG A 338 -32.97 20.77 -33.97
N GLN A 339 -32.14 21.80 -34.09
CA GLN A 339 -30.96 21.92 -33.25
C GLN A 339 -31.39 22.26 -31.81
N ALA A 340 -30.74 21.62 -30.84
CA ALA A 340 -30.99 21.86 -29.44
C ALA A 340 -29.66 21.74 -28.63
N GLN A 341 -29.74 22.07 -27.38
CA GLN A 341 -28.68 21.82 -26.42
C GLN A 341 -29.25 21.10 -25.21
N VAL A 342 -28.71 19.94 -24.90
CA VAL A 342 -29.02 19.21 -23.67
C VAL A 342 -28.06 19.72 -22.60
N ARG A 343 -28.61 20.31 -21.54
CA ARG A 343 -27.87 20.64 -20.33
C ARG A 343 -28.01 19.49 -19.36
N ASP A 344 -26.92 18.90 -18.95
CA ASP A 344 -26.91 17.95 -17.87
C ASP A 344 -26.28 18.55 -16.62
N THR A 345 -27.07 18.60 -15.55
CA THR A 345 -26.62 19.04 -14.23
C THR A 345 -26.13 17.82 -13.46
N VAL A 346 -24.84 17.75 -13.22
CA VAL A 346 -24.17 16.63 -12.57
C VAL A 346 -23.86 16.97 -11.13
N ALA A 347 -24.50 16.28 -10.20
CA ALA A 347 -24.12 16.32 -8.80
C ALA A 347 -23.04 15.27 -8.55
N TYR A 348 -21.99 15.66 -7.86
CA TYR A 348 -20.91 14.79 -7.45
C TYR A 348 -20.82 14.69 -5.93
N ASP A 349 -20.35 13.54 -5.44
CA ASP A 349 -20.05 13.29 -4.05
C ASP A 349 -18.74 12.48 -3.94
N GLY A 350 -18.02 12.62 -2.82
CA GLY A 350 -16.79 11.88 -2.56
C GLY A 350 -15.57 12.33 -3.37
N LEU A 351 -15.54 13.57 -3.86
CA LEU A 351 -14.36 14.12 -4.53
C LEU A 351 -13.38 14.78 -3.54
N VAL A 352 -12.12 14.84 -3.94
CA VAL A 352 -11.09 15.59 -3.19
C VAL A 352 -11.36 17.09 -3.34
N PRO A 353 -11.57 17.86 -2.26
CA PRO A 353 -11.72 19.30 -2.34
C PRO A 353 -10.52 19.97 -3.03
N GLN A 354 -10.77 20.93 -3.90
CA GLN A 354 -9.78 21.59 -4.77
C GLN A 354 -9.07 20.65 -5.76
N GLY A 355 -9.43 19.37 -5.80
CA GLY A 355 -8.99 18.43 -6.82
C GLY A 355 -9.50 18.84 -8.19
N ARG A 356 -8.68 18.63 -9.22
CA ARG A 356 -9.03 18.90 -10.60
C ARG A 356 -9.49 17.63 -11.29
N TYR A 357 -10.53 17.78 -12.06
CA TYR A 357 -11.18 16.70 -12.77
C TYR A 357 -11.59 17.14 -14.16
N THR A 358 -11.85 16.18 -15.02
CA THR A 358 -12.51 16.40 -16.31
C THR A 358 -13.79 15.59 -16.34
N LEU A 359 -14.93 16.27 -16.45
CA LEU A 359 -16.22 15.65 -16.68
C LEU A 359 -16.43 15.52 -18.19
N THR A 360 -16.66 14.32 -18.69
CA THR A 360 -16.98 14.07 -20.08
C THR A 360 -18.40 13.55 -20.21
N GLY A 361 -19.25 14.31 -20.91
CA GLY A 361 -20.61 13.91 -21.25
C GLY A 361 -20.66 13.35 -22.68
N GLN A 362 -21.41 12.29 -22.88
CA GLN A 362 -21.70 11.68 -24.18
C GLN A 362 -23.19 11.37 -24.29
N LEU A 363 -23.85 11.95 -25.31
CA LEU A 363 -25.20 11.55 -25.62
C LEU A 363 -25.22 10.13 -26.20
N MET A 364 -26.20 9.35 -25.77
CA MET A 364 -26.49 8.01 -26.26
C MET A 364 -27.94 7.93 -26.72
N ASP A 365 -28.18 7.32 -27.84
CA ASP A 365 -29.52 7.00 -28.29
C ASP A 365 -30.00 5.72 -27.59
N SER A 366 -31.05 5.81 -26.79
CA SER A 366 -31.55 4.67 -26.01
C SER A 366 -32.15 3.54 -26.85
N VAL A 367 -32.55 3.81 -28.09
CA VAL A 367 -33.10 2.81 -29.01
C VAL A 367 -32.01 2.00 -29.69
N THR A 368 -30.96 2.69 -30.17
CA THR A 368 -29.88 2.05 -30.91
C THR A 368 -28.67 1.69 -30.02
N ALA A 369 -28.62 2.20 -28.81
CA ALA A 369 -27.49 2.14 -27.88
C ALA A 369 -26.18 2.66 -28.49
N LYS A 370 -26.28 3.60 -29.43
CA LYS A 370 -25.10 4.18 -30.07
C LYS A 370 -24.87 5.62 -29.57
N PRO A 371 -23.59 6.08 -29.58
CA PRO A 371 -23.30 7.47 -29.29
C PRO A 371 -23.88 8.40 -30.33
N VAL A 372 -24.34 9.56 -29.89
CA VAL A 372 -24.90 10.65 -30.66
C VAL A 372 -24.02 11.87 -30.49
N GLY A 373 -23.53 12.43 -31.59
CA GLY A 373 -22.59 13.54 -31.57
C GLY A 373 -21.22 13.19 -30.97
N ALA A 374 -20.39 14.19 -30.81
CA ALA A 374 -19.10 14.07 -30.15
C ALA A 374 -19.24 14.22 -28.63
N PRO A 375 -18.40 13.56 -27.83
CA PRO A 375 -18.35 13.80 -26.40
C PRO A 375 -17.90 15.25 -26.11
N VAL A 376 -18.41 15.81 -25.04
CA VAL A 376 -18.04 17.14 -24.53
C VAL A 376 -17.31 16.98 -23.20
N ALA A 377 -16.08 17.48 -23.13
CA ALA A 377 -15.26 17.46 -21.94
C ALA A 377 -15.23 18.84 -21.28
N VAL A 378 -15.51 18.90 -19.99
CA VAL A 378 -15.52 20.11 -19.17
C VAL A 378 -14.54 19.94 -18.03
N PRO A 379 -13.46 20.75 -17.97
CA PRO A 379 -12.58 20.77 -16.82
C PRO A 379 -13.31 21.39 -15.63
N MET A 380 -13.15 20.79 -14.46
CA MET A 380 -13.72 21.28 -13.21
C MET A 380 -12.76 21.18 -12.05
N THR A 381 -12.96 22.03 -11.06
CA THR A 381 -12.30 21.91 -9.76
C THR A 381 -13.39 21.70 -8.70
N ALA A 382 -13.27 20.61 -7.94
CA ALA A 382 -14.23 20.33 -6.89
C ALA A 382 -14.09 21.35 -5.74
N ALA A 383 -15.10 22.16 -5.50
CA ALA A 383 -15.05 23.16 -4.42
C ALA A 383 -15.06 22.50 -3.02
N ALA A 384 -15.74 21.37 -2.90
CA ALA A 384 -15.85 20.54 -1.69
C ALA A 384 -15.97 19.07 -2.09
N THR A 385 -16.13 18.17 -1.11
CA THR A 385 -16.36 16.74 -1.37
C THR A 385 -17.60 16.48 -2.20
N SER A 386 -18.60 17.34 -2.08
CA SER A 386 -19.84 17.27 -2.85
C SER A 386 -20.17 18.64 -3.47
N GLY A 387 -20.88 18.62 -4.58
CA GLY A 387 -21.27 19.81 -5.29
C GLY A 387 -21.95 19.48 -6.61
N THR A 388 -22.09 20.50 -7.45
CA THR A 388 -22.70 20.36 -8.78
C THR A 388 -21.83 21.00 -9.84
N THR A 389 -21.90 20.48 -11.06
CA THR A 389 -21.32 21.04 -12.26
C THR A 389 -22.27 20.79 -13.42
N GLU A 390 -21.99 21.36 -14.58
CA GLU A 390 -22.83 21.18 -15.76
C GLU A 390 -22.01 20.81 -16.98
N VAL A 391 -22.58 20.00 -17.83
CA VAL A 391 -22.12 19.81 -19.21
C VAL A 391 -23.25 20.13 -20.17
N VAL A 392 -22.92 20.79 -21.28
CA VAL A 392 -23.90 21.17 -22.32
C VAL A 392 -23.50 20.43 -23.61
N LEU A 393 -24.40 19.58 -24.06
CA LEU A 393 -24.16 18.74 -25.23
C LEU A 393 -25.01 19.27 -26.41
N PRO A 394 -24.41 19.56 -27.55
CA PRO A 394 -25.17 19.96 -28.73
C PRO A 394 -25.91 18.76 -29.34
N VAL A 395 -27.10 18.99 -29.83
CA VAL A 395 -27.90 18.03 -30.60
C VAL A 395 -28.20 18.67 -31.95
N THR A 396 -27.77 18.08 -33.02
CA THR A 396 -28.08 18.53 -34.37
C THR A 396 -29.51 18.15 -34.78
N ALA A 397 -30.06 18.80 -35.76
CA ALA A 397 -31.41 18.49 -36.28
C ALA A 397 -31.52 17.01 -36.78
N LYS A 398 -30.40 16.41 -37.22
CA LYS A 398 -30.38 15.01 -37.67
C LYS A 398 -30.35 14.02 -36.49
N GLU A 399 -29.83 14.42 -35.37
CA GLU A 399 -29.71 13.62 -34.16
C GLU A 399 -30.99 13.65 -33.30
N ALA A 400 -31.79 14.70 -33.42
CA ALA A 400 -33.12 14.83 -32.82
C ALA A 400 -34.13 13.95 -33.56
N VAL A 401 -33.99 12.61 -33.44
CA VAL A 401 -34.82 11.62 -34.17
C VAL A 401 -36.17 11.46 -33.44
N PRO A 402 -37.28 11.64 -34.14
CA PRO A 402 -38.62 11.47 -33.57
C PRO A 402 -38.83 10.12 -32.92
N GLY A 403 -39.43 10.08 -31.72
CA GLY A 403 -39.70 8.86 -30.96
C GLY A 403 -38.51 8.29 -30.22
N HIS A 404 -37.32 8.88 -30.32
CA HIS A 404 -36.13 8.44 -29.61
C HIS A 404 -35.98 9.19 -28.27
N ARG A 405 -35.17 8.62 -27.39
CA ARG A 405 -34.75 9.24 -26.17
C ARG A 405 -33.22 9.32 -26.17
N LEU A 406 -32.70 10.48 -25.92
CA LEU A 406 -31.28 10.73 -25.78
C LEU A 406 -30.93 10.69 -24.28
N VAL A 407 -29.95 9.89 -23.94
CA VAL A 407 -29.48 9.68 -22.55
C VAL A 407 -28.07 10.20 -22.43
N VAL A 408 -27.77 11.02 -21.45
CA VAL A 408 -26.41 11.50 -21.22
C VAL A 408 -25.65 10.50 -20.36
N PHE A 409 -24.49 10.07 -20.83
CA PHE A 409 -23.53 9.28 -20.05
C PHE A 409 -22.40 10.18 -19.61
N GLU A 410 -22.04 10.10 -18.32
CA GLU A 410 -20.95 10.88 -17.75
C GLU A 410 -19.81 9.99 -17.30
N THR A 411 -18.61 10.47 -17.58
CA THR A 411 -17.37 9.91 -17.06
C THR A 411 -16.56 11.02 -16.42
N LEU A 412 -16.18 10.85 -15.18
CA LEU A 412 -15.30 11.75 -14.47
C LEU A 412 -13.90 11.14 -14.38
N THR A 413 -12.91 11.89 -14.81
CA THR A 413 -11.50 11.51 -14.72
C THR A 413 -10.73 12.49 -13.85
N ASP A 414 -9.68 12.03 -13.18
CA ASP A 414 -8.74 12.87 -12.46
C ASP A 414 -7.67 13.48 -13.39
N GLU A 415 -6.72 14.22 -12.82
CA GLU A 415 -5.60 14.83 -13.57
C GLU A 415 -4.68 13.82 -14.25
N SER A 416 -4.63 12.58 -13.78
CA SER A 416 -3.86 11.50 -14.41
C SER A 416 -4.57 10.88 -15.62
N GLY A 417 -5.84 11.24 -15.82
CA GLY A 417 -6.74 10.63 -16.80
C GLY A 417 -7.39 9.34 -16.31
N ALA A 418 -7.20 8.96 -15.04
CA ALA A 418 -7.86 7.80 -14.47
C ALA A 418 -9.34 8.08 -14.22
N THR A 419 -10.22 7.14 -14.59
CA THR A 419 -11.65 7.24 -14.31
C THR A 419 -11.91 7.07 -12.81
N VAL A 420 -12.53 8.05 -12.19
CA VAL A 420 -12.88 8.05 -10.76
C VAL A 420 -14.36 7.81 -10.50
N ALA A 421 -15.24 8.18 -11.43
CA ALA A 421 -16.67 7.87 -11.35
C ALA A 421 -17.29 7.82 -12.75
N VAL A 422 -18.35 7.05 -12.89
CA VAL A 422 -19.15 6.94 -14.13
C VAL A 422 -20.62 6.91 -13.75
N HIS A 423 -21.44 7.60 -14.52
CA HIS A 423 -22.88 7.46 -14.51
C HIS A 423 -23.37 7.18 -15.93
N ALA A 424 -23.74 5.93 -16.22
CA ALA A 424 -24.03 5.44 -17.56
C ALA A 424 -25.13 4.36 -17.52
N ASP A 425 -26.38 4.81 -17.48
CA ASP A 425 -27.54 3.91 -17.53
C ASP A 425 -28.51 4.37 -18.61
N LEU A 426 -28.63 3.62 -19.71
CA LEU A 426 -29.57 3.89 -20.82
C LEU A 426 -31.04 3.97 -20.38
N ARG A 427 -31.38 3.46 -19.21
CA ARG A 427 -32.76 3.42 -18.68
C ARG A 427 -33.07 4.55 -17.71
N ASP A 428 -32.07 5.29 -17.30
CA ASP A 428 -32.25 6.38 -16.34
C ASP A 428 -33.06 7.52 -17.00
N SER A 429 -34.26 7.74 -16.49
CA SER A 429 -35.15 8.82 -16.93
C SER A 429 -34.62 10.19 -16.54
N GLY A 430 -33.88 10.29 -15.43
CA GLY A 430 -33.27 11.55 -14.97
C GLY A 430 -32.17 12.04 -15.91
N GLN A 431 -31.42 11.12 -16.54
CA GLN A 431 -30.37 11.43 -17.52
C GLN A 431 -30.90 11.63 -18.96
N SER A 432 -32.19 11.68 -19.16
CA SER A 432 -32.77 11.55 -20.49
C SER A 432 -33.53 12.79 -20.93
N VAL A 433 -33.43 13.11 -22.21
CA VAL A 433 -34.37 13.98 -22.89
C VAL A 433 -35.12 13.19 -23.97
N TRP A 434 -36.41 13.47 -24.13
CA TRP A 434 -37.28 12.83 -25.08
C TRP A 434 -37.39 13.64 -26.37
N VAL A 435 -37.38 13.00 -27.51
CA VAL A 435 -37.67 13.60 -28.82
C VAL A 435 -39.06 13.13 -29.26
N PRO A 436 -40.11 13.98 -29.12
CA PRO A 436 -41.47 13.60 -29.47
C PRO A 436 -41.61 13.17 -30.94
N SER A 437 -42.60 12.30 -31.20
CA SER A 437 -42.94 11.77 -32.52
C SER A 437 -43.58 12.85 -33.42
#